data_5d4a9ab308c3281eccef619928220138
#
_entry.id   5d4a9ab308c3281eccef619928220138
#
_cell.length_a   1.000
_cell.length_b   1.000
_cell.length_c   1.000
_cell.angle_alpha   90.00
_cell.angle_beta   90.00
_cell.angle_gamma   90.00
#
_symmetry.space_group_name_H-M   'P 1'
#
loop_
_entity.id
_entity.type
_entity.pdbx_description
1 polymer ?
#
loop_
_entity_poly.entity_id
_entity_poly.type
_entity_poly.pdbx_seq_one_letter_code
_entity_poly.pdbx_strand_id
1 'polypeptide(L)'
;MRRWFNIALVNFGIAGTIGCVLRAIYLWEIPFVRFKPLLNAHSHVAMLGWAFIAMTVFLLQDETAKGPSRWSRAWLWVAQLAVVGMLLGFPVQSYGTFTITVSVMHLLASYALCVQVWKATRTWRANGSRLLARMAVVLMFVSTIGVWAMGPIISGGGFGTEFYYWSIQFYLHFQFNGWFWFGALALWSRWAETHGARHVMDRFTIRLWLVSVMLTFALAIAWSEHHWTVYLTNSIGVILQLWAGWRTARAILVTQRMLQDKVPLWAWRCVTYALIAMGLKVLMQAAVAVPQLAIMAFTVRNFSVGFIHLNSLGAISMMLFAMALLRGWFVSTSRVARIGLSLFTAGMVLMEFVLFGQGFLFWMGWGMFPGYYWIIMLVSVPLPVGIFVLLAHAWKRRPQVGGPLVPAD
;
A
#
# COMPACT_ATOMS: atom_id res chain seq x y z
N MET A 1 11.85 8.53 -14.33
CA MET A 1 11.06 7.97 -13.20
C MET A 1 10.32 9.03 -12.40
N ARG A 2 10.93 10.14 -12.01
CA ARG A 2 10.27 11.20 -11.21
C ARG A 2 8.92 11.70 -11.79
N ARG A 3 8.80 11.88 -13.12
CA ARG A 3 7.52 12.26 -13.75
C ARG A 3 6.41 11.23 -13.48
N TRP A 4 6.74 9.95 -13.52
CA TRP A 4 5.80 8.87 -13.23
C TRP A 4 5.38 8.83 -11.76
N PHE A 5 6.33 9.10 -10.85
CA PHE A 5 6.00 9.28 -9.44
C PHE A 5 5.04 10.46 -9.22
N ASN A 6 5.25 11.59 -9.93
CA ASN A 6 4.32 12.73 -9.85
C ASN A 6 2.93 12.38 -10.39
N ILE A 7 2.83 11.57 -11.46
CA ILE A 7 1.54 11.07 -11.96
C ILE A 7 0.87 10.17 -10.91
N ALA A 8 1.61 9.26 -10.31
CA ALA A 8 1.09 8.43 -9.21
C ALA A 8 0.64 9.29 -8.01
N LEU A 9 1.36 10.36 -7.70
CA LEU A 9 0.99 11.30 -6.64
C LEU A 9 -0.29 12.09 -6.97
N VAL A 10 -0.54 12.42 -8.25
CA VAL A 10 -1.84 12.97 -8.72
C VAL A 10 -2.96 11.97 -8.46
N ASN A 11 -2.79 10.71 -8.84
CA ASN A 11 -3.76 9.66 -8.57
C ASN A 11 -4.05 9.55 -7.07
N PHE A 12 -3.01 9.68 -6.23
CA PHE A 12 -3.17 9.65 -4.78
C PHE A 12 -3.97 10.82 -4.24
N GLY A 13 -3.71 12.04 -4.74
CA GLY A 13 -4.48 13.22 -4.39
C GLY A 13 -5.96 13.08 -4.78
N ILE A 14 -6.23 12.57 -6.00
CA ILE A 14 -7.59 12.28 -6.47
C ILE A 14 -8.26 11.24 -5.56
N ALA A 15 -7.59 10.13 -5.26
CA ALA A 15 -8.12 9.11 -4.36
C ALA A 15 -8.43 9.69 -2.97
N GLY A 16 -7.52 10.50 -2.40
CA GLY A 16 -7.75 11.17 -1.12
C GLY A 16 -8.97 12.11 -1.15
N THR A 17 -9.13 12.87 -2.23
CA THR A 17 -10.30 13.75 -2.43
C THR A 17 -11.60 12.94 -2.51
N ILE A 18 -11.61 11.85 -3.28
CA ILE A 18 -12.77 10.95 -3.35
C ILE A 18 -13.06 10.35 -1.96
N GLY A 19 -12.02 10.02 -1.19
CA GLY A 19 -12.17 9.56 0.20
C GLY A 19 -12.88 10.57 1.09
N CYS A 20 -12.61 11.87 0.94
CA CYS A 20 -13.35 12.95 1.63
C CYS A 20 -14.80 13.02 1.15
N VAL A 21 -15.06 12.94 -0.15
CA VAL A 21 -16.43 12.94 -0.71
C VAL A 21 -17.23 11.75 -0.19
N LEU A 22 -16.64 10.55 -0.10
CA LEU A 22 -17.30 9.36 0.48
C LEU A 22 -17.72 9.55 1.95
N ARG A 23 -17.03 10.41 2.70
CA ARG A 23 -17.41 10.77 4.06
C ARG A 23 -18.46 11.89 4.07
N ALA A 24 -18.34 12.82 3.13
CA ALA A 24 -19.28 13.93 2.98
C ALA A 24 -20.73 13.46 2.66
N ILE A 25 -20.90 12.36 1.94
CA ILE A 25 -22.19 11.74 1.64
C ILE A 25 -23.02 11.43 2.90
N TYR A 26 -22.37 11.17 4.04
CA TYR A 26 -23.06 10.92 5.31
C TYR A 26 -23.52 12.22 6.01
N LEU A 27 -23.06 13.37 5.56
CA LEU A 27 -23.38 14.68 6.13
C LEU A 27 -24.33 15.49 5.25
N TRP A 28 -24.21 15.31 3.94
CA TRP A 28 -24.98 16.03 2.94
C TRP A 28 -25.43 15.11 1.83
N GLU A 29 -26.60 15.35 1.32
CA GLU A 29 -27.03 14.75 0.07
C GLU A 29 -26.24 15.37 -1.09
N ILE A 30 -25.47 14.53 -1.80
CA ILE A 30 -24.72 14.96 -2.98
C ILE A 30 -25.41 14.36 -4.21
N PRO A 31 -26.13 15.17 -5.01
CA PRO A 31 -26.87 14.67 -6.17
C PRO A 31 -25.98 13.88 -7.12
N PHE A 32 -26.53 12.82 -7.71
CA PHE A 32 -25.88 11.93 -8.69
C PHE A 32 -24.69 11.11 -8.18
N VAL A 33 -24.27 11.26 -6.92
CA VAL A 33 -23.17 10.49 -6.32
C VAL A 33 -23.72 9.27 -5.57
N ARG A 34 -23.30 8.08 -6.01
CA ARG A 34 -23.63 6.81 -5.35
C ARG A 34 -22.41 6.27 -4.59
N PHE A 35 -22.59 5.91 -3.32
CA PHE A 35 -21.50 5.51 -2.42
C PHE A 35 -20.67 4.34 -2.95
N LYS A 36 -21.31 3.19 -3.29
CA LYS A 36 -20.60 1.96 -3.69
C LYS A 36 -19.83 2.12 -5.01
N PRO A 37 -20.37 2.69 -6.09
CA PRO A 37 -19.62 3.01 -7.31
C PRO A 37 -18.45 3.94 -7.07
N LEU A 38 -18.62 5.00 -6.27
CA LEU A 38 -17.54 5.93 -5.94
C LEU A 38 -16.46 5.27 -5.06
N LEU A 39 -16.83 4.39 -4.13
CA LEU A 39 -15.89 3.60 -3.33
C LEU A 39 -15.04 2.68 -4.21
N ASN A 40 -15.62 2.09 -5.26
CA ASN A 40 -14.86 1.30 -6.23
C ASN A 40 -13.81 2.16 -6.96
N ALA A 41 -14.19 3.36 -7.43
CA ALA A 41 -13.24 4.30 -8.03
C ALA A 41 -12.12 4.68 -7.05
N HIS A 42 -12.48 5.06 -5.80
CA HIS A 42 -11.52 5.38 -4.74
C HIS A 42 -10.48 4.28 -4.54
N SER A 43 -10.94 3.06 -4.30
CA SER A 43 -10.05 1.94 -3.98
C SER A 43 -9.13 1.55 -5.14
N HIS A 44 -9.63 1.55 -6.38
CA HIS A 44 -8.82 1.22 -7.56
C HIS A 44 -7.79 2.31 -7.85
N VAL A 45 -8.17 3.59 -7.78
CA VAL A 45 -7.22 4.69 -7.99
C VAL A 45 -6.15 4.74 -6.89
N ALA A 46 -6.53 4.51 -5.63
CA ALA A 46 -5.59 4.45 -4.51
C ALA A 46 -4.61 3.27 -4.64
N MET A 47 -5.11 2.08 -4.92
CA MET A 47 -4.27 0.87 -4.94
C MET A 47 -3.48 0.74 -6.25
N LEU A 48 -4.13 0.92 -7.40
CA LEU A 48 -3.53 0.69 -8.71
C LEU A 48 -2.89 1.96 -9.28
N GLY A 49 -3.51 3.12 -9.09
CA GLY A 49 -3.00 4.41 -9.59
C GLY A 49 -1.89 5.00 -8.72
N TRP A 50 -1.97 4.87 -7.40
CA TRP A 50 -0.93 5.36 -6.50
C TRP A 50 0.05 4.24 -6.12
N ALA A 51 -0.39 3.31 -5.26
CA ALA A 51 0.54 2.40 -4.61
C ALA A 51 1.27 1.51 -5.63
N PHE A 52 0.57 0.92 -6.61
CA PHE A 52 1.18 0.05 -7.62
C PHE A 52 2.13 0.83 -8.54
N ILE A 53 1.71 1.96 -9.12
CA ILE A 53 2.56 2.73 -10.04
C ILE A 53 3.78 3.28 -9.30
N ALA A 54 3.62 3.88 -8.11
CA ALA A 54 4.73 4.41 -7.35
C ALA A 54 5.73 3.32 -6.94
N MET A 55 5.25 2.17 -6.43
CA MET A 55 6.10 1.03 -6.09
C MET A 55 6.88 0.53 -7.30
N THR A 56 6.21 0.34 -8.43
CA THR A 56 6.82 -0.10 -9.70
C THR A 56 7.88 0.89 -10.19
N VAL A 57 7.58 2.18 -10.11
CA VAL A 57 8.51 3.26 -10.48
C VAL A 57 9.81 3.19 -9.68
N PHE A 58 9.71 2.98 -8.37
CA PHE A 58 10.90 2.85 -7.52
C PHE A 58 11.67 1.54 -7.77
N LEU A 59 10.97 0.42 -7.99
CA LEU A 59 11.60 -0.87 -8.27
C LEU A 59 12.29 -0.90 -9.65
N LEU A 60 11.76 -0.16 -10.64
CA LEU A 60 12.36 -0.03 -11.97
C LEU A 60 13.49 1.00 -12.03
N GLN A 61 13.63 1.84 -11.01
CA GLN A 61 14.67 2.86 -11.00
C GLN A 61 16.02 2.20 -10.80
N ASP A 62 16.77 2.07 -11.88
CA ASP A 62 18.19 1.71 -11.82
C ASP A 62 19.00 2.92 -11.35
N GLU A 63 20.05 2.68 -10.58
CA GLU A 63 21.03 3.69 -10.16
C GLU A 63 21.91 4.13 -11.33
N THR A 64 21.89 3.41 -12.45
CA THR A 64 22.54 3.80 -13.69
C THR A 64 21.71 4.87 -14.42
N ALA A 65 22.37 5.88 -14.96
CA ALA A 65 21.76 7.08 -15.58
C ALA A 65 20.83 6.84 -16.80
N LYS A 66 20.58 5.59 -17.21
CA LYS A 66 19.87 5.26 -18.46
C LYS A 66 18.35 5.44 -18.43
N GLY A 67 17.73 5.71 -17.31
CA GLY A 67 16.28 5.88 -17.20
C GLY A 67 15.46 4.62 -17.58
N PRO A 68 14.10 4.69 -17.56
CA PRO A 68 13.24 3.56 -17.89
C PRO A 68 13.31 3.22 -19.37
N SER A 69 13.24 1.92 -19.69
CA SER A 69 13.18 1.45 -21.07
C SER A 69 11.93 2.01 -21.79
N ARG A 70 11.96 2.04 -23.13
CA ARG A 70 10.76 2.41 -23.93
C ARG A 70 9.56 1.52 -23.58
N TRP A 71 9.80 0.25 -23.34
CA TRP A 71 8.78 -0.73 -22.96
C TRP A 71 8.18 -0.45 -21.58
N SER A 72 9.02 -0.16 -20.57
CA SER A 72 8.53 0.23 -19.25
C SER A 72 7.67 1.50 -19.32
N ARG A 73 8.06 2.48 -20.13
CA ARG A 73 7.26 3.70 -20.33
C ARG A 73 5.93 3.42 -21.03
N ALA A 74 5.91 2.58 -22.05
CA ALA A 74 4.68 2.20 -22.74
C ALA A 74 3.69 1.52 -21.79
N TRP A 75 4.14 0.54 -21.02
CA TRP A 75 3.28 -0.17 -20.08
C TRP A 75 2.83 0.70 -18.89
N LEU A 76 3.65 1.65 -18.45
CA LEU A 76 3.21 2.66 -17.46
C LEU A 76 2.09 3.55 -18.04
N TRP A 77 2.14 3.91 -19.34
CA TRP A 77 1.03 4.62 -19.99
C TRP A 77 -0.22 3.77 -20.09
N VAL A 78 -0.11 2.50 -20.46
CA VAL A 78 -1.27 1.59 -20.50
C VAL A 78 -1.90 1.46 -19.12
N ALA A 79 -1.09 1.26 -18.06
CA ALA A 79 -1.57 1.21 -16.69
C ALA A 79 -2.27 2.52 -16.27
N GLN A 80 -1.68 3.68 -16.60
CA GLN A 80 -2.27 4.97 -16.24
C GLN A 80 -3.58 5.23 -16.99
N LEU A 81 -3.67 4.92 -18.28
CA LEU A 81 -4.92 5.04 -19.04
C LEU A 81 -6.01 4.12 -18.48
N ALA A 82 -5.65 2.92 -18.04
CA ALA A 82 -6.57 2.03 -17.37
C ALA A 82 -7.07 2.61 -16.03
N VAL A 83 -6.17 3.23 -15.24
CA VAL A 83 -6.56 3.94 -14.00
C VAL A 83 -7.54 5.07 -14.27
N VAL A 84 -7.28 5.87 -15.31
CA VAL A 84 -8.23 6.94 -15.72
C VAL A 84 -9.57 6.34 -16.17
N GLY A 85 -9.54 5.26 -16.94
CA GLY A 85 -10.74 4.54 -17.35
C GLY A 85 -11.56 4.01 -16.14
N MET A 86 -10.88 3.46 -15.13
CA MET A 86 -11.53 3.03 -13.90
C MET A 86 -12.09 4.21 -13.10
N LEU A 87 -11.33 5.31 -12.97
CA LEU A 87 -11.78 6.52 -12.29
C LEU A 87 -13.09 7.07 -12.87
N LEU A 88 -13.21 7.12 -14.18
CA LEU A 88 -14.37 7.65 -14.88
C LEU A 88 -15.51 6.63 -15.01
N GLY A 89 -15.19 5.36 -15.18
CA GLY A 89 -16.15 4.31 -15.45
C GLY A 89 -16.89 3.81 -14.20
N PHE A 90 -16.18 3.62 -13.08
CA PHE A 90 -16.82 3.08 -11.87
C PHE A 90 -17.98 3.93 -11.35
N PRO A 91 -17.90 5.27 -11.25
CA PRO A 91 -19.03 6.08 -10.82
C PRO A 91 -20.28 5.94 -11.69
N VAL A 92 -20.09 5.68 -12.98
CA VAL A 92 -21.19 5.56 -13.97
C VAL A 92 -21.82 4.19 -13.96
N GLN A 93 -21.04 3.12 -14.14
CA GLN A 93 -21.58 1.76 -14.37
C GLN A 93 -21.14 0.71 -13.34
N SER A 94 -20.38 1.10 -12.28
CA SER A 94 -19.81 0.14 -11.33
C SER A 94 -18.97 -0.93 -12.05
N TYR A 95 -19.18 -2.22 -11.79
CA TYR A 95 -18.54 -3.33 -12.53
C TYR A 95 -19.31 -3.68 -13.82
N GLY A 96 -19.33 -2.73 -14.77
CA GLY A 96 -19.84 -2.97 -16.12
C GLY A 96 -18.74 -3.39 -17.09
N THR A 97 -19.11 -3.65 -18.34
CA THR A 97 -18.20 -4.16 -19.38
C THR A 97 -16.97 -3.25 -19.56
N PHE A 98 -17.15 -1.94 -19.62
CA PHE A 98 -16.03 -1.01 -19.79
C PHE A 98 -15.07 -1.05 -18.60
N THR A 99 -15.58 -0.98 -17.36
CA THR A 99 -14.74 -1.00 -16.16
C THR A 99 -14.00 -2.32 -15.98
N ILE A 100 -14.63 -3.44 -16.31
CA ILE A 100 -13.98 -4.76 -16.33
C ILE A 100 -12.85 -4.78 -17.37
N THR A 101 -13.13 -4.30 -18.60
CA THR A 101 -12.12 -4.26 -19.67
C THR A 101 -10.91 -3.43 -19.28
N VAL A 102 -11.08 -2.21 -18.76
CA VAL A 102 -9.94 -1.38 -18.33
C VAL A 102 -9.25 -1.96 -17.11
N SER A 103 -9.94 -2.66 -16.22
CA SER A 103 -9.33 -3.37 -15.09
C SER A 103 -8.45 -4.52 -15.56
N VAL A 104 -8.90 -5.31 -16.53
CA VAL A 104 -8.10 -6.37 -17.19
C VAL A 104 -6.91 -5.75 -17.93
N MET A 105 -7.10 -4.63 -18.63
CA MET A 105 -6.01 -3.91 -19.29
C MET A 105 -4.93 -3.50 -18.29
N HIS A 106 -5.30 -2.97 -17.09
CA HIS A 106 -4.36 -2.66 -16.02
C HIS A 106 -3.65 -3.92 -15.51
N LEU A 107 -4.37 -5.02 -15.35
CA LEU A 107 -3.82 -6.31 -14.90
C LEU A 107 -2.74 -6.81 -15.85
N LEU A 108 -3.00 -6.78 -17.16
CA LEU A 108 -2.01 -7.19 -18.18
C LEU A 108 -0.79 -6.24 -18.21
N ALA A 109 -1.03 -4.93 -18.07
CA ALA A 109 0.05 -3.95 -17.92
C ALA A 109 0.89 -4.22 -16.65
N SER A 110 0.25 -4.61 -15.56
CA SER A 110 0.93 -4.99 -14.32
C SER A 110 1.84 -6.20 -14.52
N TYR A 111 1.43 -7.20 -15.26
CA TYR A 111 2.29 -8.35 -15.61
C TYR A 111 3.53 -7.93 -16.39
N ALA A 112 3.32 -7.13 -17.43
CA ALA A 112 4.43 -6.64 -18.24
C ALA A 112 5.41 -5.80 -17.42
N LEU A 113 4.92 -4.95 -16.52
CA LEU A 113 5.74 -4.16 -15.61
C LEU A 113 6.47 -5.04 -14.58
N CYS A 114 5.83 -6.06 -14.03
CA CYS A 114 6.44 -7.04 -13.14
C CYS A 114 7.59 -7.80 -13.82
N VAL A 115 7.43 -8.18 -15.09
CA VAL A 115 8.52 -8.76 -15.89
C VAL A 115 9.68 -7.77 -16.04
N GLN A 116 9.40 -6.48 -16.24
CA GLN A 116 10.46 -5.46 -16.31
C GLN A 116 11.17 -5.30 -14.93
N VAL A 117 10.42 -5.30 -13.83
CA VAL A 117 11.00 -5.30 -12.47
C VAL A 117 11.89 -6.53 -12.27
N TRP A 118 11.43 -7.73 -12.65
CA TRP A 118 12.24 -8.94 -12.56
C TRP A 118 13.55 -8.84 -13.34
N LYS A 119 13.50 -8.27 -14.55
CA LYS A 119 14.70 -8.02 -15.37
C LYS A 119 15.63 -6.99 -14.71
N ALA A 120 15.08 -5.91 -14.17
CA ALA A 120 15.84 -4.87 -13.47
C ALA A 120 16.60 -5.42 -12.26
N THR A 121 16.00 -6.37 -11.52
CA THR A 121 16.66 -6.99 -10.35
C THR A 121 17.88 -7.85 -10.71
N ARG A 122 18.13 -8.18 -11.99
CA ARG A 122 19.32 -8.95 -12.39
C ARG A 122 20.62 -8.17 -12.12
N THR A 123 20.57 -6.85 -12.20
CA THR A 123 21.72 -5.96 -11.94
C THR A 123 21.97 -5.74 -10.44
N TRP A 124 21.05 -6.12 -9.57
CA TRP A 124 21.18 -5.92 -8.14
C TRP A 124 22.20 -6.91 -7.57
N ARG A 125 23.30 -6.39 -7.04
CA ARG A 125 24.41 -7.21 -6.50
C ARG A 125 24.01 -7.92 -5.21
N ALA A 126 23.27 -7.23 -4.34
CA ALA A 126 22.88 -7.76 -3.04
C ALA A 126 21.74 -8.78 -3.15
N ASN A 127 21.89 -9.90 -2.45
CA ASN A 127 20.97 -11.02 -2.58
C ASN A 127 19.65 -10.81 -1.81
N GLY A 128 19.66 -10.07 -0.68
CA GLY A 128 18.47 -9.86 0.15
C GLY A 128 17.41 -9.01 -0.55
N SER A 129 17.76 -7.80 -0.96
CA SER A 129 16.85 -6.89 -1.66
C SER A 129 16.36 -7.48 -2.98
N ARG A 130 17.26 -8.17 -3.73
CA ARG A 130 16.89 -8.87 -4.98
C ARG A 130 15.87 -9.96 -4.75
N LEU A 131 16.04 -10.78 -3.70
CA LEU A 131 15.10 -11.84 -3.37
C LEU A 131 13.74 -11.25 -2.96
N LEU A 132 13.72 -10.22 -2.11
CA LEU A 132 12.50 -9.52 -1.72
C LEU A 132 11.73 -8.96 -2.93
N ALA A 133 12.41 -8.28 -3.86
CA ALA A 133 11.78 -7.73 -5.07
C ALA A 133 11.21 -8.83 -5.97
N ARG A 134 11.91 -9.97 -6.10
CA ARG A 134 11.42 -11.10 -6.88
C ARG A 134 10.24 -11.81 -6.21
N MET A 135 10.25 -11.94 -4.89
CA MET A 135 9.10 -12.48 -4.14
C MET A 135 7.89 -11.55 -4.26
N ALA A 136 8.09 -10.22 -4.21
CA ALA A 136 7.02 -9.27 -4.50
C ALA A 136 6.38 -9.55 -5.88
N VAL A 137 7.20 -9.70 -6.92
CA VAL A 137 6.71 -10.02 -8.28
C VAL A 137 5.96 -11.35 -8.32
N VAL A 138 6.49 -12.41 -7.70
CA VAL A 138 5.81 -13.72 -7.64
C VAL A 138 4.46 -13.59 -6.94
N LEU A 139 4.41 -12.91 -5.79
CA LEU A 139 3.17 -12.74 -5.02
C LEU A 139 2.17 -11.81 -5.72
N MET A 140 2.63 -10.89 -6.58
CA MET A 140 1.76 -10.14 -7.47
C MET A 140 1.04 -11.09 -8.46
N PHE A 141 1.76 -12.01 -9.11
CA PHE A 141 1.14 -13.00 -9.99
C PHE A 141 0.19 -13.93 -9.22
N VAL A 142 0.61 -14.42 -8.06
CA VAL A 142 -0.22 -15.27 -7.20
C VAL A 142 -1.54 -14.55 -6.83
N SER A 143 -1.48 -13.28 -6.44
CA SER A 143 -2.66 -12.51 -6.06
C SER A 143 -3.74 -12.49 -7.14
N THR A 144 -3.33 -12.44 -8.40
CA THR A 144 -4.25 -12.32 -9.54
C THR A 144 -5.04 -13.59 -9.84
N ILE A 145 -4.65 -14.74 -9.25
CA ILE A 145 -5.46 -15.97 -9.31
C ILE A 145 -6.86 -15.69 -8.78
N GLY A 146 -7.00 -14.92 -7.68
CA GLY A 146 -8.30 -14.51 -7.16
C GLY A 146 -9.11 -13.68 -8.18
N VAL A 147 -8.46 -12.77 -8.92
CA VAL A 147 -9.15 -11.97 -9.94
C VAL A 147 -9.65 -12.84 -11.10
N TRP A 148 -8.81 -13.76 -11.58
CA TRP A 148 -9.18 -14.68 -12.66
C TRP A 148 -10.26 -15.67 -12.25
N ALA A 149 -10.26 -16.12 -10.99
CA ALA A 149 -11.31 -17.00 -10.45
C ALA A 149 -12.69 -16.35 -10.41
N MET A 150 -12.79 -15.01 -10.32
CA MET A 150 -14.06 -14.30 -10.29
C MET A 150 -14.90 -14.51 -11.56
N GLY A 151 -14.25 -14.60 -12.73
CA GLY A 151 -14.95 -14.83 -14.01
C GLY A 151 -15.78 -16.13 -13.99
N PRO A 152 -15.16 -17.30 -13.82
CA PRO A 152 -15.87 -18.58 -13.70
C PRO A 152 -16.89 -18.63 -12.56
N ILE A 153 -16.57 -18.04 -11.40
CA ILE A 153 -17.49 -18.00 -10.24
C ILE A 153 -18.76 -17.23 -10.61
N ILE A 154 -18.63 -16.04 -11.19
CA ILE A 154 -19.78 -15.19 -11.54
C ILE A 154 -20.59 -15.83 -12.67
N SER A 155 -19.95 -16.36 -13.72
CA SER A 155 -20.64 -17.01 -14.84
C SER A 155 -21.34 -18.30 -14.43
N GLY A 156 -20.86 -18.99 -13.40
CA GLY A 156 -21.51 -20.15 -12.78
C GLY A 156 -22.61 -19.81 -11.76
N GLY A 157 -23.02 -18.55 -11.65
CA GLY A 157 -24.08 -18.12 -10.71
C GLY A 157 -23.60 -17.90 -9.28
N GLY A 158 -22.29 -17.92 -9.04
CA GLY A 158 -21.70 -17.78 -7.71
C GLY A 158 -21.49 -16.34 -7.23
N PHE A 159 -22.13 -15.33 -7.84
CA PHE A 159 -22.06 -13.96 -7.37
C PHE A 159 -22.61 -13.82 -5.94
N GLY A 160 -21.80 -13.24 -5.04
CA GLY A 160 -22.17 -13.05 -3.63
C GLY A 160 -22.03 -14.30 -2.75
N THR A 161 -21.55 -15.43 -3.28
CA THR A 161 -21.22 -16.62 -2.49
C THR A 161 -19.90 -16.45 -1.74
N GLU A 162 -19.58 -17.40 -0.86
CA GLU A 162 -18.31 -17.44 -0.13
C GLU A 162 -17.11 -17.45 -1.09
N PHE A 163 -17.14 -18.26 -2.14
CA PHE A 163 -16.08 -18.35 -3.15
C PHE A 163 -15.82 -16.99 -3.85
N TYR A 164 -16.89 -16.22 -4.11
CA TYR A 164 -16.77 -14.88 -4.65
C TYR A 164 -16.00 -13.96 -3.70
N TYR A 165 -16.34 -13.95 -2.40
CA TYR A 165 -15.63 -13.13 -1.41
C TYR A 165 -14.24 -13.66 -1.11
N TRP A 166 -14.01 -14.96 -1.09
CA TRP A 166 -12.68 -15.55 -0.93
C TRP A 166 -11.74 -15.14 -2.06
N SER A 167 -12.23 -15.07 -3.31
CA SER A 167 -11.46 -14.61 -4.46
C SER A 167 -11.01 -13.17 -4.31
N ILE A 168 -11.90 -12.28 -3.84
CA ILE A 168 -11.55 -10.88 -3.54
C ILE A 168 -10.51 -10.81 -2.43
N GLN A 169 -10.72 -11.56 -1.35
CA GLN A 169 -9.81 -11.56 -0.20
C GLN A 169 -8.47 -12.18 -0.55
N PHE A 170 -8.44 -13.20 -1.40
CA PHE A 170 -7.20 -13.77 -1.93
C PHE A 170 -6.37 -12.71 -2.66
N TYR A 171 -7.00 -11.98 -3.58
CA TYR A 171 -6.35 -10.88 -4.28
C TYR A 171 -5.80 -9.83 -3.29
N LEU A 172 -6.63 -9.31 -2.40
CA LEU A 172 -6.23 -8.28 -1.45
C LEU A 172 -5.14 -8.75 -0.49
N HIS A 173 -5.25 -9.99 0.01
CA HIS A 173 -4.26 -10.57 0.93
C HIS A 173 -2.87 -10.62 0.29
N PHE A 174 -2.74 -11.20 -0.90
CA PHE A 174 -1.45 -11.31 -1.59
C PHE A 174 -0.97 -9.99 -2.20
N GLN A 175 -1.85 -9.03 -2.45
CA GLN A 175 -1.44 -7.66 -2.79
C GLN A 175 -0.81 -6.96 -1.60
N PHE A 176 -1.52 -6.87 -0.46
CA PHE A 176 -1.05 -6.11 0.69
C PHE A 176 0.10 -6.81 1.42
N ASN A 177 -0.01 -8.10 1.70
CA ASN A 177 1.01 -8.86 2.42
C ASN A 177 2.13 -9.42 1.50
N GLY A 178 1.90 -9.45 0.20
CA GLY A 178 2.84 -9.91 -0.82
C GLY A 178 3.49 -8.76 -1.58
N TRP A 179 2.84 -8.31 -2.66
CA TRP A 179 3.42 -7.32 -3.56
C TRP A 179 3.89 -6.06 -2.84
N PHE A 180 3.02 -5.40 -2.10
CA PHE A 180 3.36 -4.13 -1.45
C PHE A 180 4.31 -4.31 -0.27
N TRP A 181 4.10 -5.34 0.55
CA TRP A 181 4.94 -5.59 1.72
C TRP A 181 6.38 -5.92 1.33
N PHE A 182 6.56 -6.93 0.47
CA PHE A 182 7.88 -7.33 -0.01
C PHE A 182 8.52 -6.26 -0.86
N GLY A 183 7.74 -5.52 -1.65
CA GLY A 183 8.20 -4.37 -2.41
C GLY A 183 8.76 -3.26 -1.51
N ALA A 184 8.04 -2.87 -0.46
CA ALA A 184 8.50 -1.86 0.50
C ALA A 184 9.80 -2.28 1.20
N LEU A 185 9.88 -3.55 1.66
CA LEU A 185 11.10 -4.09 2.26
C LEU A 185 12.26 -4.18 1.24
N ALA A 186 11.97 -4.51 -0.02
CA ALA A 186 12.96 -4.54 -1.09
C ALA A 186 13.55 -3.16 -1.35
N LEU A 187 12.72 -2.13 -1.42
CA LEU A 187 13.15 -0.75 -1.65
C LEU A 187 14.08 -0.25 -0.53
N TRP A 188 13.67 -0.44 0.73
CA TRP A 188 14.49 -0.06 1.87
C TRP A 188 15.82 -0.84 1.88
N SER A 189 15.75 -2.17 1.76
CA SER A 189 16.96 -3.02 1.78
C SER A 189 17.90 -2.65 0.63
N ARG A 190 17.38 -2.41 -0.58
CA ARG A 190 18.18 -2.01 -1.75
C ARG A 190 18.89 -0.69 -1.51
N TRP A 191 18.15 0.31 -0.99
CA TRP A 191 18.73 1.60 -0.69
C TRP A 191 19.85 1.48 0.36
N ALA A 192 19.61 0.79 1.46
CA ALA A 192 20.56 0.61 2.53
C ALA A 192 21.81 -0.16 2.08
N GLU A 193 21.63 -1.24 1.29
CA GLU A 193 22.73 -2.04 0.75
C GLU A 193 23.62 -1.23 -0.20
N THR A 194 23.08 -0.34 -1.01
CA THR A 194 23.84 0.54 -1.90
C THR A 194 24.61 1.63 -1.14
N HIS A 195 24.19 1.95 0.10
CA HIS A 195 24.86 2.92 0.96
C HIS A 195 25.81 2.28 2.00
N GLY A 196 26.08 0.99 1.85
CA GLY A 196 27.12 0.29 2.63
C GLY A 196 26.60 -0.61 3.75
N ALA A 197 25.29 -0.71 3.96
CA ALA A 197 24.75 -1.71 4.89
C ALA A 197 24.86 -3.11 4.28
N ARG A 198 25.47 -4.04 5.00
CA ARG A 198 25.57 -5.43 4.55
C ARG A 198 24.42 -6.25 5.16
N HIS A 199 23.79 -7.12 4.34
CA HIS A 199 22.81 -8.11 4.79
C HIS A 199 21.65 -7.54 5.61
N VAL A 200 21.02 -6.45 5.13
CA VAL A 200 19.85 -5.83 5.77
C VAL A 200 18.75 -6.86 6.04
N MET A 201 18.49 -7.74 5.06
CA MET A 201 17.53 -8.83 5.20
C MET A 201 18.18 -10.16 4.79
N ASP A 202 18.28 -11.11 5.73
CA ASP A 202 18.77 -12.45 5.47
C ASP A 202 17.68 -13.36 4.86
N ARG A 203 18.14 -14.45 4.22
CA ARG A 203 17.25 -15.39 3.52
C ARG A 203 16.28 -16.09 4.46
N PHE A 204 16.67 -16.32 5.72
CA PHE A 204 15.81 -16.96 6.69
C PHE A 204 14.63 -16.07 7.06
N THR A 205 14.87 -14.78 7.34
CA THR A 205 13.81 -13.80 7.61
C THR A 205 12.85 -13.65 6.41
N ILE A 206 13.38 -13.64 5.18
CA ILE A 206 12.54 -13.59 3.97
C ILE A 206 11.67 -14.87 3.84
N ARG A 207 12.20 -16.03 4.16
CA ARG A 207 11.43 -17.29 4.16
C ARG A 207 10.35 -17.30 5.23
N LEU A 208 10.65 -16.80 6.44
CA LEU A 208 9.63 -16.65 7.50
C LEU A 208 8.47 -15.77 7.02
N TRP A 209 8.76 -14.63 6.39
CA TRP A 209 7.72 -13.77 5.79
C TRP A 209 6.92 -14.52 4.72
N LEU A 210 7.58 -15.22 3.80
CA LEU A 210 6.91 -15.90 2.71
C LEU A 210 5.96 -16.98 3.22
N VAL A 211 6.44 -17.84 4.13
CA VAL A 211 5.63 -18.92 4.72
C VAL A 211 4.47 -18.31 5.53
N SER A 212 4.74 -17.25 6.32
CA SER A 212 3.69 -16.61 7.11
C SER A 212 2.60 -16.02 6.22
N VAL A 213 2.94 -15.39 5.08
CA VAL A 213 1.95 -14.84 4.15
C VAL A 213 1.08 -15.95 3.56
N MET A 214 1.66 -17.11 3.22
CA MET A 214 0.85 -18.23 2.72
C MET A 214 -0.12 -18.75 3.79
N LEU A 215 0.34 -18.94 5.02
CA LEU A 215 -0.48 -19.50 6.10
C LEU A 215 -1.53 -18.51 6.62
N THR A 216 -1.22 -17.22 6.71
CA THR A 216 -2.15 -16.22 7.22
C THR A 216 -3.29 -15.89 6.24
N PHE A 217 -3.27 -16.42 5.01
CA PHE A 217 -4.45 -16.39 4.14
C PHE A 217 -5.63 -17.15 4.76
N ALA A 218 -5.38 -18.16 5.58
CA ALA A 218 -6.43 -18.88 6.32
C ALA A 218 -7.35 -17.94 7.10
N LEU A 219 -6.84 -16.81 7.65
CA LEU A 219 -7.68 -15.80 8.30
C LEU A 219 -8.69 -15.15 7.34
N ALA A 220 -8.33 -14.98 6.08
CA ALA A 220 -9.20 -14.35 5.09
C ALA A 220 -10.45 -15.18 4.78
N ILE A 221 -10.43 -16.48 5.06
CA ILE A 221 -11.57 -17.40 4.90
C ILE A 221 -12.25 -17.77 6.22
N ALA A 222 -11.66 -17.42 7.36
CA ALA A 222 -12.14 -17.82 8.70
C ALA A 222 -13.51 -17.24 9.07
N TRP A 223 -14.02 -16.25 8.36
CA TRP A 223 -15.35 -15.67 8.58
C TRP A 223 -16.48 -16.59 8.13
N SER A 224 -16.24 -17.49 7.18
CA SER A 224 -17.19 -18.48 6.67
C SER A 224 -16.80 -19.91 7.03
N GLU A 225 -15.48 -20.23 7.03
CA GLU A 225 -14.93 -21.51 7.41
C GLU A 225 -14.49 -21.54 8.87
N HIS A 226 -15.27 -22.12 9.76
CA HIS A 226 -15.03 -22.17 11.20
C HIS A 226 -14.29 -23.45 11.64
N HIS A 227 -13.70 -24.21 10.71
CA HIS A 227 -12.98 -25.43 11.07
C HIS A 227 -11.69 -25.11 11.84
N TRP A 228 -11.38 -25.89 12.88
CA TRP A 228 -10.23 -25.66 13.74
C TRP A 228 -8.87 -25.60 13.00
N THR A 229 -8.73 -26.32 11.87
CA THR A 229 -7.53 -26.29 11.04
C THR A 229 -7.26 -24.90 10.44
N VAL A 230 -8.29 -24.13 10.13
CA VAL A 230 -8.17 -22.75 9.60
C VAL A 230 -7.52 -21.87 10.67
N TYR A 231 -8.00 -21.94 11.90
CA TYR A 231 -7.43 -21.17 13.01
C TYR A 231 -6.02 -21.62 13.38
N LEU A 232 -5.76 -22.93 13.38
CA LEU A 232 -4.42 -23.48 13.62
C LEU A 232 -3.42 -23.02 12.56
N THR A 233 -3.79 -23.12 11.28
CA THR A 233 -2.97 -22.68 10.14
C THR A 233 -2.64 -21.19 10.25
N ASN A 234 -3.65 -20.36 10.55
CA ASN A 234 -3.45 -18.94 10.78
C ASN A 234 -2.54 -18.66 11.97
N SER A 235 -2.73 -19.35 13.10
CA SER A 235 -1.91 -19.17 14.31
C SER A 235 -0.44 -19.49 14.07
N ILE A 236 -0.13 -20.57 13.35
CA ILE A 236 1.24 -20.89 12.93
C ILE A 236 1.80 -19.76 12.06
N GLY A 237 1.03 -19.31 11.08
CA GLY A 237 1.41 -18.19 10.21
C GLY A 237 1.70 -16.92 10.99
N VAL A 238 0.89 -16.60 11.98
CA VAL A 238 1.04 -15.43 12.86
C VAL A 238 2.31 -15.51 13.71
N ILE A 239 2.62 -16.68 14.31
CA ILE A 239 3.86 -16.88 15.08
C ILE A 239 5.09 -16.61 14.20
N LEU A 240 5.10 -17.17 12.99
CA LEU A 240 6.17 -16.92 12.01
C LEU A 240 6.24 -15.45 11.61
N GLN A 241 5.08 -14.78 11.47
CA GLN A 241 5.00 -13.37 11.13
C GLN A 241 5.54 -12.46 12.25
N LEU A 242 5.23 -12.75 13.51
CA LEU A 242 5.76 -12.04 14.66
C LEU A 242 7.29 -12.15 14.72
N TRP A 243 7.80 -13.36 14.50
CA TRP A 243 9.24 -13.59 14.48
C TRP A 243 9.92 -12.86 13.31
N ALA A 244 9.36 -12.96 12.10
CA ALA A 244 9.85 -12.21 10.94
C ALA A 244 9.79 -10.70 11.16
N GLY A 245 8.70 -10.19 11.76
CA GLY A 245 8.51 -8.78 12.09
C GLY A 245 9.57 -8.26 13.08
N TRP A 246 9.81 -9.01 14.15
CA TRP A 246 10.86 -8.67 15.13
C TRP A 246 12.25 -8.62 14.47
N ARG A 247 12.60 -9.62 13.68
CA ARG A 247 13.89 -9.65 12.95
C ARG A 247 14.02 -8.49 11.99
N THR A 248 12.95 -8.17 11.26
CA THR A 248 12.90 -7.04 10.32
C THR A 248 13.07 -5.71 11.04
N ALA A 249 12.32 -5.48 12.12
CA ALA A 249 12.43 -4.26 12.91
C ALA A 249 13.86 -4.07 13.46
N ARG A 250 14.44 -5.14 14.02
CA ARG A 250 15.84 -5.14 14.50
C ARG A 250 16.81 -4.79 13.38
N ALA A 251 16.67 -5.41 12.20
CA ALA A 251 17.55 -5.18 11.06
C ALA A 251 17.47 -3.72 10.58
N ILE A 252 16.25 -3.14 10.51
CA ILE A 252 16.07 -1.75 10.10
C ILE A 252 16.63 -0.78 11.15
N LEU A 253 16.41 -1.03 12.44
CA LEU A 253 16.96 -0.20 13.52
C LEU A 253 18.50 -0.23 13.56
N VAL A 254 19.12 -1.40 13.35
CA VAL A 254 20.58 -1.51 13.22
C VAL A 254 21.07 -0.74 12.00
N THR A 255 20.42 -0.89 10.87
CA THR A 255 20.75 -0.16 9.63
C THR A 255 20.58 1.35 9.82
N GLN A 256 19.57 1.76 10.57
CA GLN A 256 19.34 3.16 10.91
C GLN A 256 20.56 3.77 11.64
N ARG A 257 21.05 3.09 12.66
CA ARG A 257 22.23 3.55 13.41
C ARG A 257 23.48 3.63 12.53
N MET A 258 23.67 2.69 11.61
CA MET A 258 24.80 2.66 10.69
C MET A 258 24.77 3.77 9.64
N LEU A 259 23.59 4.24 9.26
CA LEU A 259 23.38 5.18 8.15
C LEU A 259 22.80 6.52 8.62
N GLN A 260 22.84 6.82 9.92
CA GLN A 260 22.21 8.02 10.50
C GLN A 260 22.69 9.32 9.82
N ASP A 261 23.98 9.41 9.51
CA ASP A 261 24.57 10.60 8.87
C ASP A 261 24.28 10.73 7.37
N LYS A 262 23.73 9.66 6.75
CA LYS A 262 23.42 9.60 5.31
C LYS A 262 21.95 9.82 5.01
N VAL A 263 21.08 9.85 6.04
CA VAL A 263 19.63 9.90 5.88
C VAL A 263 19.08 11.20 6.45
N PRO A 264 18.38 12.00 5.64
CA PRO A 264 17.71 13.19 6.15
C PRO A 264 16.68 12.84 7.24
N LEU A 265 16.59 13.67 8.29
CA LEU A 265 15.67 13.47 9.42
C LEU A 265 14.22 13.14 8.98
N TRP A 266 13.71 13.82 7.97
CA TRP A 266 12.34 13.58 7.48
C TRP A 266 12.18 12.23 6.78
N ALA A 267 13.22 11.71 6.13
CA ALA A 267 13.20 10.35 5.60
C ALA A 267 13.15 9.32 6.73
N TRP A 268 13.94 9.53 7.80
CA TRP A 268 13.87 8.70 9.01
C TRP A 268 12.49 8.73 9.66
N ARG A 269 11.88 9.90 9.79
CA ARG A 269 10.50 10.00 10.32
C ARG A 269 9.54 9.17 9.49
N CYS A 270 9.58 9.26 8.17
CA CYS A 270 8.74 8.45 7.29
C CYS A 270 8.99 6.94 7.45
N VAL A 271 10.26 6.50 7.53
CA VAL A 271 10.62 5.10 7.81
C VAL A 271 10.10 4.67 9.18
N THR A 272 10.24 5.49 10.20
CA THR A 272 9.75 5.19 11.56
C THR A 272 8.23 5.03 11.57
N TYR A 273 7.48 5.93 10.93
CA TYR A 273 6.02 5.80 10.81
C TYR A 273 5.62 4.54 10.04
N ALA A 274 6.33 4.22 8.95
CA ALA A 274 6.12 2.99 8.21
C ALA A 274 6.34 1.75 9.09
N LEU A 275 7.41 1.74 9.90
CA LEU A 275 7.70 0.65 10.84
C LEU A 275 6.66 0.52 11.94
N ILE A 276 6.19 1.64 12.50
CA ILE A 276 5.11 1.63 13.51
C ILE A 276 3.84 1.03 12.87
N ALA A 277 3.45 1.50 11.70
CA ALA A 277 2.29 0.96 10.98
C ALA A 277 2.44 -0.54 10.64
N MET A 278 3.63 -0.95 10.21
CA MET A 278 3.97 -2.35 9.98
C MET A 278 3.87 -3.19 11.27
N GLY A 279 4.39 -2.68 12.38
CA GLY A 279 4.30 -3.34 13.68
C GLY A 279 2.86 -3.48 14.16
N LEU A 280 2.08 -2.39 14.11
CA LEU A 280 0.66 -2.40 14.47
C LEU A 280 -0.13 -3.38 13.59
N LYS A 281 0.12 -3.40 12.28
CA LYS A 281 -0.50 -4.37 11.37
C LYS A 281 -0.20 -5.82 11.78
N VAL A 282 1.04 -6.14 12.12
CA VAL A 282 1.43 -7.49 12.57
C VAL A 282 0.77 -7.84 13.90
N LEU A 283 0.72 -6.90 14.84
CA LEU A 283 0.03 -7.09 16.12
C LEU A 283 -1.48 -7.28 15.96
N MET A 284 -2.13 -6.53 15.09
CA MET A 284 -3.55 -6.70 14.77
C MET A 284 -3.83 -8.07 14.16
N GLN A 285 -2.97 -8.53 13.24
CA GLN A 285 -3.09 -9.89 12.69
C GLN A 285 -2.85 -10.96 13.74
N ALA A 286 -1.99 -10.71 14.72
CA ALA A 286 -1.81 -11.61 15.86
C ALA A 286 -3.04 -11.64 16.77
N ALA A 287 -3.64 -10.49 17.05
CA ALA A 287 -4.85 -10.42 17.87
C ALA A 287 -6.02 -11.21 17.26
N VAL A 288 -6.22 -11.11 15.94
CA VAL A 288 -7.29 -11.85 15.24
C VAL A 288 -6.97 -13.34 15.00
N ALA A 289 -5.86 -13.88 15.53
CA ALA A 289 -5.69 -15.32 15.69
C ALA A 289 -6.67 -15.90 16.73
N VAL A 290 -7.18 -15.06 17.64
CA VAL A 290 -8.27 -15.41 18.56
C VAL A 290 -9.60 -15.34 17.82
N PRO A 291 -10.39 -16.44 17.74
CA PRO A 291 -11.62 -16.49 16.92
C PRO A 291 -12.62 -15.38 17.20
N GLN A 292 -12.85 -15.04 18.47
CA GLN A 292 -13.78 -13.96 18.87
C GLN A 292 -13.34 -12.60 18.33
N LEU A 293 -12.04 -12.31 18.34
CA LEU A 293 -11.49 -11.07 17.78
C LEU A 293 -11.53 -11.07 16.24
N ALA A 294 -11.38 -12.25 15.61
CA ALA A 294 -11.54 -12.37 14.15
C ALA A 294 -12.96 -12.03 13.71
N ILE A 295 -13.98 -12.60 14.37
CA ILE A 295 -15.40 -12.33 14.09
C ILE A 295 -15.67 -10.82 14.27
N MET A 296 -15.23 -10.24 15.38
CA MET A 296 -15.41 -8.83 15.65
C MET A 296 -14.74 -7.93 14.59
N ALA A 297 -13.48 -8.20 14.25
CA ALA A 297 -12.75 -7.42 13.25
C ALA A 297 -13.41 -7.49 11.86
N PHE A 298 -14.11 -8.59 11.56
CA PHE A 298 -14.85 -8.75 10.32
C PHE A 298 -16.21 -8.05 10.35
N THR A 299 -16.95 -8.14 11.47
CA THR A 299 -18.31 -7.57 11.60
C THR A 299 -18.28 -6.05 11.77
N VAL A 300 -17.30 -5.50 12.51
CA VAL A 300 -17.17 -4.06 12.72
C VAL A 300 -16.36 -3.44 11.58
N ARG A 301 -17.06 -2.87 10.61
CA ARG A 301 -16.47 -2.28 9.39
C ARG A 301 -15.33 -1.29 9.65
N ASN A 302 -15.40 -0.55 10.75
CA ASN A 302 -14.38 0.44 11.14
C ASN A 302 -12.99 -0.20 11.30
N PHE A 303 -12.90 -1.40 11.87
CA PHE A 303 -11.64 -2.12 12.01
C PHE A 303 -11.06 -2.55 10.65
N SER A 304 -11.91 -3.07 9.75
CA SER A 304 -11.48 -3.45 8.40
C SER A 304 -11.00 -2.23 7.60
N VAL A 305 -11.72 -1.11 7.67
CA VAL A 305 -11.35 0.13 6.98
C VAL A 305 -10.06 0.70 7.57
N GLY A 306 -9.93 0.79 8.90
CA GLY A 306 -8.70 1.23 9.57
C GLY A 306 -7.51 0.35 9.21
N PHE A 307 -7.67 -0.98 9.25
CA PHE A 307 -6.59 -1.91 8.86
C PHE A 307 -6.09 -1.69 7.43
N ILE A 308 -6.99 -1.45 6.45
CA ILE A 308 -6.62 -1.16 5.06
C ILE A 308 -5.89 0.18 4.96
N HIS A 309 -6.37 1.22 5.65
CA HIS A 309 -5.72 2.53 5.65
C HIS A 309 -4.37 2.50 6.37
N LEU A 310 -4.25 1.84 7.52
CA LEU A 310 -2.98 1.64 8.21
C LEU A 310 -1.92 1.00 7.31
N ASN A 311 -2.30 0.00 6.52
CA ASN A 311 -1.40 -0.63 5.56
C ASN A 311 -1.05 0.30 4.38
N SER A 312 -2.06 0.89 3.74
CA SER A 312 -1.87 1.67 2.52
C SER A 312 -1.25 3.04 2.78
N LEU A 313 -1.72 3.77 3.79
CA LEU A 313 -1.22 5.11 4.13
C LEU A 313 -0.02 5.04 5.07
N GLY A 314 -0.13 4.22 6.14
CA GLY A 314 0.90 4.12 7.16
C GLY A 314 2.13 3.34 6.70
N ALA A 315 1.98 2.10 6.27
CA ALA A 315 3.13 1.27 5.91
C ALA A 315 3.65 1.58 4.50
N ILE A 316 2.79 1.51 3.48
CA ILE A 316 3.21 1.60 2.08
C ILE A 316 3.52 3.05 1.69
N SER A 317 2.60 4.00 1.90
CA SER A 317 2.80 5.38 1.44
C SER A 317 3.92 6.08 2.20
N MET A 318 4.07 5.85 3.52
CA MET A 318 5.20 6.41 4.26
C MET A 318 6.54 5.87 3.78
N MET A 319 6.63 4.57 3.44
CA MET A 319 7.85 4.02 2.84
C MET A 319 8.14 4.65 1.47
N LEU A 320 7.13 4.83 0.62
CA LEU A 320 7.28 5.48 -0.69
C LEU A 320 7.71 6.95 -0.54
N PHE A 321 7.20 7.68 0.46
CA PHE A 321 7.65 9.04 0.76
C PHE A 321 9.08 9.08 1.29
N ALA A 322 9.47 8.11 2.12
CA ALA A 322 10.87 7.96 2.53
C ALA A 322 11.78 7.76 1.30
N MET A 323 11.39 6.89 0.37
CA MET A 323 12.15 6.69 -0.87
C MET A 323 12.21 7.95 -1.74
N ALA A 324 11.12 8.73 -1.81
CA ALA A 324 11.10 10.00 -2.54
C ALA A 324 12.06 11.05 -1.92
N LEU A 325 12.16 11.10 -0.59
CA LEU A 325 13.13 11.93 0.13
C LEU A 325 14.56 11.47 -0.09
N LEU A 326 14.83 10.16 0.03
CA LEU A 326 16.14 9.56 -0.17
C LEU A 326 16.66 9.71 -1.61
N ARG A 327 15.75 9.83 -2.58
CA ARG A 327 16.07 10.08 -4.00
C ARG A 327 16.12 11.57 -4.35
N GLY A 328 15.90 12.47 -3.38
CA GLY A 328 15.87 13.91 -3.62
C GLY A 328 14.69 14.40 -4.47
N TRP A 329 13.64 13.56 -4.65
CA TRP A 329 12.41 13.97 -5.34
C TRP A 329 11.59 14.92 -4.47
N PHE A 330 11.59 14.68 -3.16
CA PHE A 330 11.23 15.65 -2.14
C PHE A 330 12.49 16.16 -1.45
N VAL A 331 12.53 17.44 -1.11
CA VAL A 331 13.67 18.04 -0.43
C VAL A 331 13.37 18.20 1.04
N SER A 332 14.12 17.49 1.86
CA SER A 332 13.93 17.44 3.31
C SER A 332 14.07 18.81 4.00
N THR A 333 14.87 19.72 3.46
CA THR A 333 15.06 21.08 3.96
C THR A 333 13.94 22.03 3.55
N SER A 334 13.14 21.68 2.53
CA SER A 334 12.04 22.54 2.04
C SER A 334 10.89 22.61 3.06
N ARG A 335 10.53 23.84 3.45
CA ARG A 335 9.38 24.08 4.33
C ARG A 335 8.08 23.53 3.73
N VAL A 336 7.89 23.66 2.41
CA VAL A 336 6.68 23.17 1.71
C VAL A 336 6.60 21.65 1.79
N ALA A 337 7.71 20.93 1.53
CA ALA A 337 7.70 19.47 1.64
C ALA A 337 7.42 19.01 3.08
N ARG A 338 7.99 19.68 4.08
CA ARG A 338 7.75 19.38 5.49
C ARG A 338 6.29 19.59 5.88
N ILE A 339 5.67 20.71 5.44
CA ILE A 339 4.24 20.96 5.68
C ILE A 339 3.39 19.87 5.05
N GLY A 340 3.63 19.50 3.78
CA GLY A 340 2.88 18.44 3.11
C GLY A 340 2.98 17.09 3.82
N LEU A 341 4.19 16.69 4.23
CA LEU A 341 4.42 15.47 5.01
C LEU A 341 3.74 15.51 6.38
N SER A 342 3.81 16.66 7.08
CA SER A 342 3.17 16.82 8.40
C SER A 342 1.66 16.75 8.30
N LEU A 343 1.04 17.42 7.32
CA LEU A 343 -0.41 17.37 7.10
C LEU A 343 -0.88 15.95 6.79
N PHE A 344 -0.17 15.26 5.88
CA PHE A 344 -0.48 13.87 5.56
C PHE A 344 -0.39 12.96 6.79
N THR A 345 0.72 13.05 7.53
CA THR A 345 0.95 12.22 8.71
C THR A 345 -0.08 12.50 9.81
N ALA A 346 -0.37 13.77 10.09
CA ALA A 346 -1.37 14.14 11.08
C ALA A 346 -2.77 13.63 10.70
N GLY A 347 -3.19 13.85 9.44
CA GLY A 347 -4.46 13.35 8.93
C GLY A 347 -4.57 11.83 9.01
N MET A 348 -3.50 11.11 8.64
CA MET A 348 -3.45 9.65 8.75
C MET A 348 -3.62 9.20 10.22
N VAL A 349 -2.80 9.72 11.12
CA VAL A 349 -2.83 9.29 12.54
C VAL A 349 -4.18 9.60 13.17
N LEU A 350 -4.70 10.82 12.98
CA LEU A 350 -6.01 11.21 13.53
C LEU A 350 -7.15 10.37 12.95
N MET A 351 -7.11 10.10 11.64
CA MET A 351 -8.12 9.26 11.01
C MET A 351 -8.11 7.83 11.56
N GLU A 352 -6.93 7.23 11.78
CA GLU A 352 -6.82 5.89 12.39
C GLU A 352 -7.37 5.89 13.82
N PHE A 353 -7.06 6.90 14.64
CA PHE A 353 -7.62 7.02 15.98
C PHE A 353 -9.15 7.09 15.95
N VAL A 354 -9.74 7.85 15.04
CA VAL A 354 -11.20 7.96 14.93
C VAL A 354 -11.81 6.65 14.44
N LEU A 355 -11.19 5.97 13.46
CA LEU A 355 -11.69 4.69 12.94
C LEU A 355 -11.63 3.59 14.01
N PHE A 356 -10.47 3.37 14.62
CA PHE A 356 -10.32 2.34 15.64
C PHE A 356 -11.08 2.67 16.93
N GLY A 357 -11.10 3.95 17.33
CA GLY A 357 -11.86 4.40 18.50
C GLY A 357 -13.36 4.14 18.32
N GLN A 358 -13.95 4.53 17.17
CA GLN A 358 -15.35 4.22 16.88
C GLN A 358 -15.59 2.71 16.77
N GLY A 359 -14.65 1.99 16.14
CA GLY A 359 -14.73 0.52 16.10
C GLY A 359 -14.79 -0.10 17.49
N PHE A 360 -13.97 0.39 18.41
CA PHE A 360 -13.96 -0.05 19.80
C PHE A 360 -15.29 0.27 20.53
N LEU A 361 -15.85 1.45 20.31
CA LEU A 361 -17.17 1.81 20.87
C LEU A 361 -18.27 0.89 20.37
N PHE A 362 -18.28 0.55 19.08
CA PHE A 362 -19.21 -0.42 18.54
C PHE A 362 -19.02 -1.81 19.12
N TRP A 363 -17.79 -2.24 19.32
CA TRP A 363 -17.48 -3.52 19.94
C TRP A 363 -17.98 -3.61 21.39
N MET A 364 -17.85 -2.52 22.14
CA MET A 364 -18.35 -2.43 23.53
C MET A 364 -19.87 -2.23 23.62
N GLY A 365 -20.57 -2.12 22.50
CA GLY A 365 -22.02 -1.86 22.49
C GLY A 365 -22.41 -0.43 22.86
N TRP A 366 -21.44 0.50 22.92
CA TRP A 366 -21.68 1.90 23.32
C TRP A 366 -22.22 2.78 22.18
N GLY A 367 -22.36 2.22 20.97
CA GLY A 367 -22.91 2.92 19.82
C GLY A 367 -21.94 3.89 19.16
N MET A 368 -22.49 4.87 18.46
CA MET A 368 -21.71 5.87 17.74
C MET A 368 -21.53 7.12 18.61
N PHE A 369 -20.30 7.63 18.72
CA PHE A 369 -20.09 8.88 19.44
C PHE A 369 -20.69 10.09 18.69
N PRO A 370 -21.19 11.11 19.42
CA PRO A 370 -21.80 12.28 18.80
C PRO A 370 -20.84 12.99 17.84
N GLY A 371 -21.31 13.33 16.63
CA GLY A 371 -20.50 14.03 15.65
C GLY A 371 -19.48 13.19 14.88
N TYR A 372 -19.52 11.85 14.97
CA TYR A 372 -18.58 10.94 14.29
C TYR A 372 -18.36 11.29 12.82
N TYR A 373 -19.42 11.49 12.04
CA TYR A 373 -19.29 11.77 10.60
C TYR A 373 -18.59 13.11 10.31
N TRP A 374 -18.83 14.12 11.13
CA TRP A 374 -18.10 15.39 11.03
C TRP A 374 -16.63 15.23 11.36
N ILE A 375 -16.33 14.56 12.46
CA ILE A 375 -14.95 14.37 12.91
C ILE A 375 -14.15 13.53 11.91
N ILE A 376 -14.69 12.39 11.43
CA ILE A 376 -13.99 11.54 10.45
C ILE A 376 -13.77 12.26 9.12
N MET A 377 -14.68 13.13 8.70
CA MET A 377 -14.52 13.97 7.51
C MET A 377 -13.41 14.99 7.74
N LEU A 378 -13.45 15.76 8.82
CA LEU A 378 -12.47 16.82 9.11
C LEU A 378 -11.05 16.28 9.21
N VAL A 379 -10.83 15.17 9.93
CA VAL A 379 -9.49 14.57 10.08
C VAL A 379 -8.98 13.93 8.78
N SER A 380 -9.86 13.74 7.79
CA SER A 380 -9.47 13.19 6.49
C SER A 380 -9.00 14.25 5.49
N VAL A 381 -9.44 15.50 5.63
CA VAL A 381 -9.09 16.61 4.72
C VAL A 381 -7.58 16.87 4.66
N PRO A 382 -6.81 16.85 5.77
CA PRO A 382 -5.37 17.04 5.71
C PRO A 382 -4.62 16.04 4.81
N LEU A 383 -5.17 14.84 4.56
CA LEU A 383 -4.55 13.83 3.69
C LEU A 383 -4.38 14.33 2.25
N PRO A 384 -5.47 14.60 1.48
CA PRO A 384 -5.34 15.11 0.12
C PRO A 384 -4.66 16.47 0.08
N VAL A 385 -4.88 17.36 1.05
CA VAL A 385 -4.20 18.65 1.12
C VAL A 385 -2.69 18.46 1.22
N GLY A 386 -2.21 17.59 2.11
CA GLY A 386 -0.80 17.26 2.24
C GLY A 386 -0.21 16.69 0.95
N ILE A 387 -0.94 15.81 0.26
CA ILE A 387 -0.53 15.23 -1.02
C ILE A 387 -0.42 16.32 -2.10
N PHE A 388 -1.37 17.24 -2.22
CA PHE A 388 -1.31 18.32 -3.21
C PHE A 388 -0.19 19.32 -2.91
N VAL A 389 0.10 19.59 -1.64
CA VAL A 389 1.27 20.39 -1.22
C VAL A 389 2.57 19.72 -1.65
N LEU A 390 2.70 18.40 -1.45
CA LEU A 390 3.86 17.61 -1.91
C LEU A 390 3.96 17.61 -3.44
N LEU A 391 2.85 17.50 -4.14
CA LEU A 391 2.79 17.54 -5.60
C LEU A 391 3.23 18.90 -6.14
N ALA A 392 2.74 20.01 -5.57
CA ALA A 392 3.16 21.36 -5.92
C ALA A 392 4.67 21.56 -5.69
N HIS A 393 5.21 21.04 -4.58
CA HIS A 393 6.66 21.03 -4.33
C HIS A 393 7.42 20.24 -5.39
N ALA A 394 6.94 19.04 -5.75
CA ALA A 394 7.59 18.18 -6.72
C ALA A 394 7.59 18.78 -8.15
N TRP A 395 6.56 19.52 -8.53
CA TRP A 395 6.42 20.15 -9.88
C TRP A 395 7.29 21.40 -10.05
N LYS A 396 7.41 22.23 -9.03
CA LYS A 396 8.18 23.48 -9.12
C LYS A 396 9.69 23.25 -9.34
N ARG A 397 10.19 22.04 -9.12
CA ARG A 397 11.61 21.70 -9.29
C ARG A 397 11.88 21.11 -10.67
N ARG A 398 12.66 21.82 -11.47
CA ARG A 398 13.30 21.25 -12.67
C ARG A 398 14.25 20.12 -12.24
N PRO A 399 14.41 19.04 -13.04
CA PRO A 399 15.42 18.03 -12.76
C PRO A 399 16.79 18.70 -12.70
N GLN A 400 17.47 18.62 -11.57
CA GLN A 400 18.91 18.88 -11.56
C GLN A 400 19.57 17.73 -12.31
N VAL A 401 20.02 17.99 -13.52
CA VAL A 401 20.84 17.07 -14.28
C VAL A 401 22.22 17.11 -13.64
N GLY A 402 22.62 16.03 -12.94
CA GLY A 402 24.01 15.74 -12.63
C GLY A 402 24.69 16.62 -11.57
N GLY A 403 24.06 16.89 -10.43
CA GLY A 403 24.78 17.39 -9.26
C GLY A 403 25.12 16.24 -8.29
N PRO A 404 26.35 16.21 -7.72
CA PRO A 404 26.66 15.26 -6.66
C PRO A 404 25.74 15.48 -5.45
N LEU A 405 25.46 14.40 -4.71
CA LEU A 405 24.79 14.47 -3.41
C LEU A 405 25.50 15.55 -2.58
N VAL A 406 24.74 16.59 -2.22
CA VAL A 406 25.28 17.72 -1.42
C VAL A 406 25.90 17.13 -0.16
N PRO A 407 27.17 17.51 0.18
CA PRO A 407 27.73 17.22 1.49
C PRO A 407 26.83 17.83 2.57
N ALA A 408 26.67 17.13 3.67
CA ALA A 408 26.05 17.67 4.87
C ALA A 408 27.00 18.75 5.42
N ASP A 409 26.58 20.01 5.41
CA ASP A 409 27.03 21.05 6.32
C ASP A 409 26.12 21.08 7.54
#